data_43a3d867090acf367109f09bf1e1891c
#
_entry.id   43a3d867090acf367109f09bf1e1891c
#
_cell.length_a   1.000
_cell.length_b   1.000
_cell.length_c   1.000
_cell.angle_alpha   90.00
_cell.angle_beta   90.00
_cell.angle_gamma   90.00
#
_symmetry.space_group_name_H-M   'P 1'
#
loop_
_entity.id
_entity.type
_entity.pdbx_description
1 polymer ?
#
loop_
_entity_poly.entity_id
_entity_poly.type
_entity_poly.pdbx_seq_one_letter_code
_entity_poly.pdbx_strand_id
1 'polypeptide(L)'
;MTTRRRIICSILSALLVSSCSFLGADTPQRSVRVKVLADVPFRARNPGWANEARGLIEAASDYYEREFDIRFVTQNVSPWPENERIPSTPTLLAKLQEEFPLRSKDNNYDVIVIFTGENVSRYLTVGRPRVDRIGNCARGLGSYAIVPVGKVFHYKGPTEEPDYDVITLIHELGHIFGAEHVDDTQSIMHENFGYRTEFDAKNRAVIRQNRSCPFAK
;
A
#
# COMPACT_ATOMS: atom_id res chain seq x y z
N MET A 1 3.56 -52.43 -75.34
CA MET A 1 4.52 -52.11 -74.26
C MET A 1 4.11 -50.72 -73.75
N THR A 2 3.37 -50.64 -72.68
CA THR A 2 2.77 -49.38 -72.14
C THR A 2 3.21 -49.23 -70.71
N THR A 3 4.10 -48.25 -70.48
CA THR A 3 4.68 -47.93 -69.20
C THR A 3 3.75 -46.94 -68.41
N ARG A 4 3.12 -47.40 -67.31
CA ARG A 4 2.31 -46.59 -66.43
C ARG A 4 3.23 -45.81 -65.46
N ARG A 5 3.24 -44.48 -65.56
CA ARG A 5 3.81 -43.60 -64.56
C ARG A 5 2.85 -43.47 -63.38
N ARG A 6 3.30 -43.83 -62.20
CA ARG A 6 2.60 -43.56 -60.95
C ARG A 6 2.96 -42.13 -60.44
N ILE A 7 1.96 -41.27 -60.30
CA ILE A 7 2.08 -39.98 -59.68
C ILE A 7 1.84 -40.20 -58.21
N ILE A 8 2.87 -39.93 -57.40
CA ILE A 8 2.75 -39.90 -55.92
C ILE A 8 2.36 -38.47 -55.50
N CYS A 9 1.09 -38.28 -55.05
CA CYS A 9 0.64 -37.07 -54.45
C CYS A 9 1.08 -37.04 -52.98
N SER A 10 2.06 -36.22 -52.66
CA SER A 10 2.45 -35.94 -51.28
C SER A 10 1.53 -34.90 -50.72
N ILE A 11 0.68 -35.29 -49.76
CA ILE A 11 -0.19 -34.39 -48.99
C ILE A 11 0.64 -33.83 -47.85
N LEU A 12 1.01 -32.55 -47.95
CA LEU A 12 1.65 -31.79 -46.91
C LEU A 12 0.54 -31.28 -45.94
N SER A 13 0.38 -31.97 -44.82
CA SER A 13 -0.52 -31.51 -43.75
C SER A 13 0.15 -30.37 -42.98
N ALA A 14 -0.26 -29.14 -43.24
CA ALA A 14 0.13 -27.98 -42.43
C ALA A 14 -0.67 -27.99 -41.13
N LEU A 15 -0.02 -28.33 -40.02
CA LEU A 15 -0.51 -28.16 -38.66
C LEU A 15 -0.47 -26.66 -38.30
N LEU A 16 -1.59 -25.99 -38.45
CA LEU A 16 -1.82 -24.65 -37.87
C LEU A 16 -1.92 -24.77 -36.34
N VAL A 17 -0.80 -24.54 -35.67
CA VAL A 17 -0.78 -24.34 -34.22
C VAL A 17 -1.40 -22.96 -33.94
N SER A 18 -2.70 -22.96 -33.63
CA SER A 18 -3.42 -21.74 -33.18
C SER A 18 -2.93 -21.41 -31.78
N SER A 19 -1.93 -20.55 -31.67
CA SER A 19 -1.50 -19.97 -30.40
C SER A 19 -2.61 -19.01 -29.95
N CYS A 20 -3.57 -19.51 -29.13
CA CYS A 20 -4.43 -18.66 -28.34
C CYS A 20 -3.56 -17.94 -27.30
N SER A 21 -3.03 -16.77 -27.68
CA SER A 21 -2.56 -15.81 -26.71
C SER A 21 -3.77 -15.35 -25.93
N PHE A 22 -3.95 -15.87 -24.73
CA PHE A 22 -4.81 -15.24 -23.72
C PHE A 22 -4.18 -13.88 -23.42
N LEU A 23 -4.59 -12.86 -24.16
CA LEU A 23 -4.45 -11.47 -23.72
C LEU A 23 -5.37 -11.34 -22.50
N GLY A 24 -4.87 -11.69 -21.33
CA GLY A 24 -5.44 -11.19 -20.10
C GLY A 24 -5.45 -9.67 -20.25
N ALA A 25 -6.63 -9.06 -20.22
CA ALA A 25 -6.72 -7.61 -20.16
C ALA A 25 -6.01 -7.21 -18.88
N ASP A 26 -4.76 -6.70 -19.00
CA ASP A 26 -4.04 -6.10 -17.89
C ASP A 26 -4.91 -4.99 -17.33
N THR A 27 -5.56 -5.27 -16.20
CA THR A 27 -6.25 -4.22 -15.48
C THR A 27 -5.19 -3.19 -15.09
N PRO A 28 -5.35 -1.91 -15.47
CA PRO A 28 -4.31 -0.93 -15.25
C PRO A 28 -3.97 -0.88 -13.76
N GLN A 29 -2.69 -1.00 -13.45
CA GLN A 29 -2.16 -0.87 -12.11
C GLN A 29 -2.57 0.47 -11.50
N ARG A 30 -3.10 0.45 -10.27
CA ARG A 30 -3.43 1.66 -9.55
C ARG A 30 -2.15 2.28 -8.98
N SER A 31 -1.77 3.46 -9.47
CA SER A 31 -0.72 4.25 -8.85
C SER A 31 -1.30 5.21 -7.82
N VAL A 32 -0.73 5.21 -6.61
CA VAL A 32 -1.08 6.09 -5.48
C VAL A 32 0.12 6.95 -5.14
N ARG A 33 -0.03 8.26 -5.26
CA ARG A 33 1.03 9.23 -4.99
C ARG A 33 1.10 9.54 -3.51
N VAL A 34 2.25 9.32 -2.90
CA VAL A 34 2.46 9.45 -1.45
C VAL A 34 3.38 10.61 -1.12
N LYS A 35 2.92 11.49 -0.22
CA LYS A 35 3.79 12.39 0.53
C LYS A 35 4.11 11.75 1.87
N VAL A 36 5.38 11.72 2.22
CA VAL A 36 5.85 11.22 3.51
C VAL A 36 6.31 12.38 4.38
N LEU A 37 5.81 12.38 5.62
CA LEU A 37 6.25 13.28 6.68
C LEU A 37 6.98 12.46 7.75
N ALA A 38 7.99 13.03 8.37
CA ALA A 38 8.77 12.39 9.43
C ALA A 38 8.91 13.34 10.61
N ASP A 39 8.46 12.92 11.79
CA ASP A 39 8.57 13.72 13.00
C ASP A 39 10.00 13.80 13.55
N VAL A 40 10.21 14.64 14.57
CA VAL A 40 11.53 14.81 15.18
C VAL A 40 12.04 13.52 15.80
N PRO A 41 11.25 12.74 16.59
CA PRO A 41 11.71 11.48 17.16
C PRO A 41 12.11 10.43 16.11
N PHE A 42 11.37 10.31 15.01
CA PHE A 42 11.73 9.40 13.91
C PHE A 42 13.07 9.80 13.29
N ARG A 43 13.24 11.09 12.94
CA ARG A 43 14.46 11.59 12.30
C ARG A 43 15.70 11.53 13.19
N ALA A 44 15.54 11.70 14.50
CA ALA A 44 16.65 11.69 15.45
C ALA A 44 17.32 10.31 15.61
N ARG A 45 16.64 9.22 15.23
CA ARG A 45 17.16 7.85 15.36
C ARG A 45 18.17 7.49 14.27
N ASN A 46 18.04 8.08 13.09
CA ASN A 46 18.81 7.71 11.92
C ASN A 46 19.14 8.92 11.03
N PRO A 47 20.41 9.26 10.83
CA PRO A 47 20.78 10.32 9.87
C PRO A 47 20.26 10.05 8.45
N GLY A 48 20.07 8.79 8.07
CA GLY A 48 19.52 8.34 6.79
C GLY A 48 18.00 8.24 6.76
N TRP A 49 17.29 8.88 7.69
CA TRP A 49 15.83 8.77 7.88
C TRP A 49 14.99 8.96 6.61
N ALA A 50 15.43 9.80 5.68
CA ALA A 50 14.68 10.04 4.44
C ALA A 50 14.72 8.82 3.50
N ASN A 51 15.82 8.09 3.46
CA ASN A 51 15.92 6.83 2.71
C ASN A 51 15.18 5.70 3.43
N GLU A 52 15.26 5.65 4.76
CA GLU A 52 14.45 4.74 5.58
C GLU A 52 12.96 4.92 5.31
N ALA A 53 12.46 6.17 5.32
CA ALA A 53 11.08 6.50 5.05
C ALA A 53 10.63 6.07 3.64
N ARG A 54 11.47 6.26 2.61
CA ARG A 54 11.21 5.74 1.27
C ARG A 54 11.17 4.22 1.24
N GLY A 55 12.10 3.58 1.91
CA GLY A 55 12.19 2.13 1.99
C GLY A 55 10.97 1.49 2.63
N LEU A 56 10.40 2.08 3.68
CA LEU A 56 9.16 1.62 4.31
C LEU A 56 7.98 1.68 3.33
N ILE A 57 7.83 2.79 2.58
CA ILE A 57 6.79 2.90 1.55
C ILE A 57 7.02 1.88 0.43
N GLU A 58 8.25 1.69 -0.02
CA GLU A 58 8.59 0.75 -1.08
C GLU A 58 8.25 -0.69 -0.68
N ALA A 59 8.62 -1.12 0.53
CA ALA A 59 8.31 -2.45 1.04
C ALA A 59 6.79 -2.70 1.14
N ALA A 60 6.02 -1.73 1.63
CA ALA A 60 4.56 -1.82 1.66
C ALA A 60 3.98 -1.80 0.23
N SER A 61 4.58 -1.02 -0.68
CA SER A 61 4.18 -0.95 -2.08
C SER A 61 4.35 -2.29 -2.80
N ASP A 62 5.47 -2.98 -2.61
CA ASP A 62 5.71 -4.31 -3.19
C ASP A 62 4.67 -5.33 -2.73
N TYR A 63 4.28 -5.26 -1.45
CA TYR A 63 3.20 -6.08 -0.92
C TYR A 63 1.87 -5.78 -1.62
N TYR A 64 1.46 -4.50 -1.69
CA TYR A 64 0.20 -4.08 -2.28
C TYR A 64 0.14 -4.30 -3.80
N GLU A 65 1.27 -4.15 -4.49
CA GLU A 65 1.38 -4.43 -5.92
C GLU A 65 1.11 -5.90 -6.20
N ARG A 66 1.76 -6.79 -5.45
CA ARG A 66 1.58 -8.24 -5.57
C ARG A 66 0.16 -8.71 -5.25
N GLU A 67 -0.46 -8.15 -4.18
CA GLU A 67 -1.74 -8.63 -3.68
C GLU A 67 -2.97 -7.96 -4.32
N PHE A 68 -2.82 -6.71 -4.77
CA PHE A 68 -3.95 -5.85 -5.14
C PHE A 68 -3.75 -5.04 -6.42
N ASP A 69 -2.62 -5.13 -7.10
CA ASP A 69 -2.21 -4.27 -8.22
C ASP A 69 -2.24 -2.78 -7.85
N ILE A 70 -1.84 -2.43 -6.63
CA ILE A 70 -1.75 -1.05 -6.13
C ILE A 70 -0.27 -0.73 -5.90
N ARG A 71 0.25 0.27 -6.60
CA ARG A 71 1.61 0.77 -6.44
C ARG A 71 1.61 2.11 -5.70
N PHE A 72 2.32 2.20 -4.59
CA PHE A 72 2.55 3.46 -3.89
C PHE A 72 3.84 4.11 -4.41
N VAL A 73 3.73 5.36 -4.86
CA VAL A 73 4.86 6.10 -5.43
C VAL A 73 5.18 7.29 -4.55
N THR A 74 6.31 7.25 -3.87
CA THR A 74 6.78 8.35 -3.02
C THR A 74 7.12 9.57 -3.86
N GLN A 75 6.30 10.62 -3.79
CA GLN A 75 6.52 11.88 -4.48
C GLN A 75 7.46 12.81 -3.70
N ASN A 76 7.30 12.84 -2.38
CA ASN A 76 8.05 13.73 -1.52
C ASN A 76 8.27 13.10 -0.14
N VAL A 77 9.44 13.34 0.43
CA VAL A 77 9.76 13.03 1.84
C VAL A 77 10.23 14.31 2.50
N SER A 78 9.50 14.76 3.52
CA SER A 78 9.77 16.03 4.19
C SER A 78 9.86 15.87 5.70
N PRO A 79 10.72 16.64 6.37
CA PRO A 79 10.65 16.72 7.82
C PRO A 79 9.35 17.39 8.24
N TRP A 80 8.72 16.88 9.29
CA TRP A 80 7.70 17.60 10.00
C TRP A 80 8.32 18.20 11.26
N PRO A 81 8.35 19.53 11.39
CA PRO A 81 9.11 20.22 12.45
C PRO A 81 8.43 20.18 13.82
N GLU A 82 7.27 19.52 13.94
CA GLU A 82 6.51 19.48 15.17
C GLU A 82 7.33 18.88 16.32
N ASN A 83 7.49 19.65 17.36
CA ASN A 83 8.18 19.29 18.59
C ASN A 83 7.24 19.16 19.80
N GLU A 84 5.96 19.52 19.64
CA GLU A 84 4.99 19.43 20.70
C GLU A 84 4.51 17.99 20.85
N ARG A 85 4.38 17.56 22.09
CA ARG A 85 3.82 16.26 22.40
C ARG A 85 2.34 16.25 22.03
N ILE A 86 1.97 15.46 21.04
CA ILE A 86 0.59 15.35 20.59
C ILE A 86 -0.12 14.28 21.40
N PRO A 87 -1.22 14.61 22.09
CA PRO A 87 -1.81 13.74 23.11
C PRO A 87 -2.62 12.57 22.53
N SER A 88 -2.99 12.60 21.25
CA SER A 88 -3.82 11.55 20.67
C SER A 88 -3.74 11.48 19.13
N THR A 89 -4.08 10.32 18.56
CA THR A 89 -4.20 10.14 17.11
C THR A 89 -5.19 11.12 16.47
N PRO A 90 -6.41 11.33 16.98
CA PRO A 90 -7.33 12.30 16.39
C PRO A 90 -6.78 13.71 16.35
N THR A 91 -6.10 14.16 17.41
CA THR A 91 -5.46 15.48 17.45
C THR A 91 -4.36 15.59 16.41
N LEU A 92 -3.53 14.56 16.26
CA LEU A 92 -2.48 14.51 15.26
C LEU A 92 -3.05 14.55 13.84
N LEU A 93 -4.08 13.75 13.56
CA LEU A 93 -4.76 13.76 12.26
C LEU A 93 -5.38 15.12 11.94
N ALA A 94 -6.05 15.76 12.90
CA ALA A 94 -6.62 17.10 12.71
C ALA A 94 -5.54 18.13 12.38
N LYS A 95 -4.41 18.09 13.08
CA LYS A 95 -3.27 18.98 12.82
C LYS A 95 -2.66 18.74 11.44
N LEU A 96 -2.50 17.46 11.03
CA LEU A 96 -2.02 17.12 9.70
C LEU A 96 -2.94 17.63 8.59
N GLN A 97 -4.26 17.53 8.78
CA GLN A 97 -5.24 18.02 7.81
C GLN A 97 -5.24 19.54 7.71
N GLU A 98 -4.97 20.25 8.80
CA GLU A 98 -4.83 21.71 8.83
C GLU A 98 -3.54 22.17 8.13
N GLU A 99 -2.40 21.58 8.48
CA GLU A 99 -1.09 21.98 7.95
C GLU A 99 -0.84 21.52 6.50
N PHE A 100 -1.41 20.38 6.11
CA PHE A 100 -1.22 19.76 4.80
C PHE A 100 -2.56 19.42 4.13
N PRO A 101 -3.41 20.39 3.82
CA PRO A 101 -4.71 20.12 3.21
C PRO A 101 -4.57 19.56 1.80
N LEU A 102 -5.19 18.42 1.51
CA LEU A 102 -5.17 17.79 0.18
C LEU A 102 -5.99 18.53 -0.88
N ARG A 103 -6.78 19.53 -0.49
CA ARG A 103 -7.61 20.35 -1.40
C ARG A 103 -6.85 21.46 -2.13
N SER A 104 -5.56 21.66 -1.86
CA SER A 104 -4.76 22.67 -2.56
C SER A 104 -4.54 22.26 -4.01
N LYS A 105 -4.62 23.21 -4.94
CA LYS A 105 -4.43 22.99 -6.39
C LYS A 105 -3.03 22.46 -6.74
N ASP A 106 -2.07 22.65 -5.85
CA ASP A 106 -0.67 22.27 -6.05
C ASP A 106 -0.32 20.90 -5.46
N ASN A 107 -1.30 20.18 -4.92
CA ASN A 107 -1.06 18.89 -4.29
C ASN A 107 -1.02 17.73 -5.30
N ASN A 108 0.20 17.25 -5.57
CA ASN A 108 0.47 16.11 -6.44
C ASN A 108 0.46 14.75 -5.72
N TYR A 109 -0.24 14.63 -4.58
CA TYR A 109 -0.33 13.38 -3.81
C TYR A 109 -1.77 13.03 -3.45
N ASP A 110 -2.00 11.74 -3.27
CA ASP A 110 -3.28 11.14 -2.96
C ASP A 110 -3.39 10.79 -1.47
N VAL A 111 -2.25 10.41 -0.87
CA VAL A 111 -2.12 10.00 0.53
C VAL A 111 -0.93 10.72 1.18
N ILE A 112 -1.10 11.09 2.45
CA ILE A 112 -0.04 11.57 3.32
C ILE A 112 0.19 10.53 4.41
N VAL A 113 1.42 10.02 4.51
CA VAL A 113 1.86 9.12 5.58
C VAL A 113 2.80 9.87 6.48
N ILE A 114 2.54 9.86 7.79
CA ILE A 114 3.49 10.35 8.77
C ILE A 114 4.13 9.17 9.51
N PHE A 115 5.46 9.13 9.50
CA PHE A 115 6.23 8.26 10.37
C PHE A 115 6.57 8.97 11.67
N THR A 116 6.24 8.32 12.78
CA THR A 116 6.56 8.82 14.12
C THR A 116 7.48 7.85 14.84
N GLY A 117 8.54 8.40 15.45
CA GLY A 117 9.47 7.65 16.28
C GLY A 117 9.06 7.57 17.76
N GLU A 118 7.98 8.22 18.14
CA GLU A 118 7.47 8.13 19.49
C GLU A 118 6.86 6.77 19.75
N ASN A 119 6.98 6.29 20.99
CA ASN A 119 6.33 5.06 21.41
C ASN A 119 4.82 5.36 21.60
N VAL A 120 4.14 5.46 20.49
CA VAL A 120 2.75 5.92 20.35
C VAL A 120 1.77 4.99 21.07
N SER A 121 2.23 3.79 21.45
CA SER A 121 1.44 2.78 22.18
C SER A 121 0.89 3.28 23.52
N ARG A 122 1.46 4.34 24.09
CA ARG A 122 0.94 4.96 25.33
C ARG A 122 -0.19 5.96 25.10
N TYR A 123 -0.37 6.45 23.87
CA TYR A 123 -1.28 7.56 23.56
C TYR A 123 -2.27 7.24 22.45
N LEU A 124 -1.99 6.22 21.65
CA LEU A 124 -2.93 5.74 20.66
C LEU A 124 -3.86 4.75 21.33
N THR A 125 -5.13 5.02 21.28
CA THR A 125 -6.15 4.08 21.72
C THR A 125 -5.94 2.76 20.99
N VAL A 126 -5.63 1.72 21.77
CA VAL A 126 -5.60 0.34 21.27
C VAL A 126 -6.90 0.08 20.52
N GLY A 127 -6.82 -0.53 19.34
CA GLY A 127 -8.00 -0.91 18.56
C GLY A 127 -8.65 0.18 17.72
N ARG A 128 -8.04 1.37 17.56
CA ARG A 128 -8.54 2.38 16.61
C ARG A 128 -7.62 2.52 15.41
N PRO A 129 -8.19 2.59 14.18
CA PRO A 129 -7.44 2.91 12.97
C PRO A 129 -6.68 4.23 13.10
N ARG A 130 -5.44 4.28 12.62
CA ARG A 130 -4.60 5.49 12.63
C ARG A 130 -4.68 6.23 11.31
N VAL A 131 -5.87 6.29 10.75
CA VAL A 131 -6.21 6.96 9.50
C VAL A 131 -7.31 7.99 9.71
N ASP A 132 -7.41 8.94 8.80
CA ASP A 132 -8.47 9.97 8.86
C ASP A 132 -9.88 9.38 8.68
N ARG A 133 -9.97 8.30 7.92
CA ARG A 133 -11.21 7.53 7.71
C ARG A 133 -10.94 6.12 7.17
N ILE A 134 -11.83 5.20 7.48
CA ILE A 134 -11.95 3.94 6.75
C ILE A 134 -12.59 4.26 5.40
N GLY A 135 -11.85 3.98 4.32
CA GLY A 135 -12.21 4.36 2.96
C GLY A 135 -13.41 3.60 2.41
N ASN A 136 -14.14 4.22 1.50
CA ASN A 136 -15.13 3.56 0.65
C ASN A 136 -15.42 4.39 -0.60
N CYS A 137 -16.01 3.77 -1.64
CA CYS A 137 -16.28 4.47 -2.89
C CYS A 137 -17.27 5.63 -2.76
N ALA A 138 -18.23 5.54 -1.84
CA ALA A 138 -19.29 6.55 -1.72
C ALA A 138 -18.82 7.86 -1.09
N ARG A 139 -17.88 7.78 -0.13
CA ARG A 139 -17.35 8.94 0.62
C ARG A 139 -15.89 9.27 0.30
N GLY A 140 -15.28 8.48 -0.57
CA GLY A 140 -13.86 8.53 -0.90
C GLY A 140 -12.99 7.64 0.01
N LEU A 141 -11.82 7.28 -0.50
CA LEU A 141 -10.79 6.58 0.27
C LEU A 141 -10.19 7.50 1.33
N GLY A 142 -9.55 6.93 2.35
CA GLY A 142 -8.76 7.68 3.31
C GLY A 142 -7.56 8.37 2.66
N SER A 143 -7.02 9.38 3.30
CA SER A 143 -5.94 10.19 2.71
C SER A 143 -4.81 10.49 3.69
N TYR A 144 -4.95 10.17 4.96
CA TYR A 144 -3.92 10.38 5.97
C TYR A 144 -3.74 9.12 6.81
N ALA A 145 -2.48 8.73 7.03
CA ALA A 145 -2.12 7.62 7.89
C ALA A 145 -0.98 7.99 8.84
N ILE A 146 -1.06 7.55 10.09
CA ILE A 146 -0.01 7.69 11.10
C ILE A 146 0.58 6.32 11.37
N VAL A 147 1.90 6.20 11.23
CA VAL A 147 2.61 4.93 11.37
C VAL A 147 3.73 5.09 12.40
N PRO A 148 3.61 4.48 13.58
CA PRO A 148 4.72 4.40 14.51
C PRO A 148 5.78 3.45 13.97
N VAL A 149 7.03 3.84 14.07
CA VAL A 149 8.19 3.07 13.63
C VAL A 149 9.12 2.86 14.82
N GLY A 150 9.31 1.61 15.21
CA GLY A 150 10.06 1.24 16.42
C GLY A 150 11.55 1.08 16.18
N LYS A 151 11.95 0.64 14.99
CA LYS A 151 13.34 0.27 14.66
C LYS A 151 13.81 0.99 13.40
N VAL A 152 15.13 1.08 13.21
CA VAL A 152 15.69 1.54 11.95
C VAL A 152 15.47 0.46 10.89
N PHE A 153 14.84 0.85 9.79
CA PHE A 153 14.49 -0.04 8.69
C PHE A 153 15.43 0.16 7.48
N HIS A 154 15.82 -0.93 6.86
CA HIS A 154 16.57 -0.95 5.62
C HIS A 154 15.86 -1.82 4.58
N TYR A 155 15.36 -1.20 3.53
CA TYR A 155 14.74 -1.93 2.42
C TYR A 155 15.78 -2.80 1.70
N LYS A 156 15.47 -4.08 1.51
CA LYS A 156 16.37 -5.07 0.91
C LYS A 156 15.85 -5.67 -0.39
N GLY A 157 14.62 -5.35 -0.76
CA GLY A 157 14.00 -5.77 -2.01
C GLY A 157 12.61 -6.38 -1.86
N PRO A 158 11.91 -6.63 -2.99
CA PRO A 158 10.50 -7.00 -3.01
C PRO A 158 10.21 -8.43 -2.53
N THR A 159 11.24 -9.27 -2.37
CA THR A 159 11.08 -10.68 -1.93
C THR A 159 11.29 -10.86 -0.43
N GLU A 160 11.60 -9.78 0.29
CA GLU A 160 11.82 -9.85 1.73
C GLU A 160 10.46 -9.88 2.47
N GLU A 161 10.37 -10.72 3.49
CA GLU A 161 9.20 -10.70 4.36
C GLU A 161 9.14 -9.36 5.11
N PRO A 162 7.95 -8.72 5.19
CA PRO A 162 7.81 -7.45 5.86
C PRO A 162 8.08 -7.58 7.36
N ASP A 163 8.88 -6.67 7.92
CA ASP A 163 9.04 -6.55 9.34
C ASP A 163 7.83 -5.89 10.03
N TYR A 164 7.85 -5.80 11.36
CA TYR A 164 6.71 -5.28 12.12
C TYR A 164 6.30 -3.84 11.72
N ASP A 165 7.25 -2.97 11.42
CA ASP A 165 6.96 -1.58 11.08
C ASP A 165 6.33 -1.49 9.66
N VAL A 166 6.78 -2.34 8.73
CA VAL A 166 6.17 -2.48 7.39
C VAL A 166 4.76 -3.10 7.51
N ILE A 167 4.59 -4.13 8.34
CA ILE A 167 3.27 -4.73 8.61
C ILE A 167 2.31 -3.68 9.17
N THR A 168 2.78 -2.83 10.08
CA THR A 168 1.98 -1.72 10.62
C THR A 168 1.55 -0.76 9.51
N LEU A 169 2.45 -0.40 8.60
CA LEU A 169 2.09 0.44 7.46
C LEU A 169 1.09 -0.25 6.53
N ILE A 170 1.27 -1.54 6.22
CA ILE A 170 0.32 -2.32 5.41
C ILE A 170 -1.07 -2.33 6.06
N HIS A 171 -1.17 -2.52 7.37
CA HIS A 171 -2.41 -2.49 8.14
C HIS A 171 -3.12 -1.13 8.00
N GLU A 172 -2.41 -0.02 8.24
CA GLU A 172 -3.02 1.32 8.16
C GLU A 172 -3.42 1.68 6.72
N LEU A 173 -2.64 1.28 5.71
CA LEU A 173 -3.03 1.43 4.31
C LEU A 173 -4.27 0.58 3.97
N GLY A 174 -4.46 -0.56 4.63
CA GLY A 174 -5.69 -1.36 4.53
C GLY A 174 -6.93 -0.54 4.88
N HIS A 175 -6.88 0.21 5.99
CA HIS A 175 -7.97 1.11 6.38
C HIS A 175 -8.21 2.23 5.36
N ILE A 176 -7.17 2.78 4.75
CA ILE A 176 -7.29 3.75 3.65
C ILE A 176 -8.18 3.19 2.54
N PHE A 177 -8.03 1.91 2.19
CA PHE A 177 -8.81 1.22 1.16
C PHE A 177 -10.10 0.55 1.68
N GLY A 178 -10.46 0.77 2.95
CA GLY A 178 -11.76 0.34 3.49
C GLY A 178 -11.74 -0.96 4.28
N ALA A 179 -10.59 -1.55 4.52
CA ALA A 179 -10.47 -2.67 5.43
C ALA A 179 -10.83 -2.25 6.86
N GLU A 180 -11.54 -3.11 7.58
CA GLU A 180 -11.94 -2.90 8.96
C GLU A 180 -11.27 -3.93 9.87
N HIS A 181 -11.20 -3.63 11.16
CA HIS A 181 -10.75 -4.60 12.14
C HIS A 181 -11.65 -5.84 12.15
N VAL A 182 -11.04 -7.00 12.38
CA VAL A 182 -11.73 -8.30 12.47
C VAL A 182 -11.22 -9.08 13.69
N ASP A 183 -12.06 -9.99 14.19
CA ASP A 183 -11.70 -10.88 15.30
C ASP A 183 -10.81 -12.07 14.85
N ASP A 184 -10.60 -12.23 13.54
CA ASP A 184 -9.72 -13.27 13.02
C ASP A 184 -8.28 -13.01 13.41
N THR A 185 -7.79 -13.81 14.36
CA THR A 185 -6.44 -13.68 14.91
C THR A 185 -5.32 -14.01 13.91
N GLN A 186 -5.63 -14.50 12.72
CA GLN A 186 -4.66 -14.75 11.64
C GLN A 186 -4.60 -13.58 10.64
N SER A 187 -5.57 -12.67 10.68
CA SER A 187 -5.59 -11.52 9.80
C SER A 187 -4.64 -10.41 10.25
N ILE A 188 -3.99 -9.76 9.27
CA ILE A 188 -3.27 -8.51 9.48
C ILE A 188 -4.22 -7.39 9.96
N MET A 189 -5.53 -7.51 9.71
CA MET A 189 -6.53 -6.55 10.16
C MET A 189 -7.08 -6.85 11.57
N HIS A 190 -6.55 -7.85 12.28
CA HIS A 190 -6.80 -7.97 13.71
C HIS A 190 -6.17 -6.79 14.46
N GLU A 191 -6.84 -6.21 15.46
CA GLU A 191 -6.31 -5.03 16.19
C GLU A 191 -4.95 -5.28 16.84
N ASN A 192 -4.67 -6.55 17.20
CA ASN A 192 -3.38 -7.02 17.70
C ASN A 192 -2.71 -7.90 16.63
N PHE A 193 -2.46 -7.35 15.44
CA PHE A 193 -1.98 -8.10 14.27
C PHE A 193 -0.59 -8.76 14.46
N GLY A 194 0.28 -8.23 15.30
CA GLY A 194 1.62 -8.79 15.54
C GLY A 194 2.45 -8.90 14.26
N TYR A 195 2.90 -10.13 13.93
CA TYR A 195 3.68 -10.42 12.71
C TYR A 195 2.84 -11.10 11.61
N ARG A 196 1.52 -10.92 11.60
CA ARG A 196 0.65 -11.46 10.56
C ARG A 196 0.77 -10.64 9.30
N THR A 197 0.88 -11.33 8.17
CA THR A 197 1.13 -10.69 6.87
C THR A 197 -0.03 -10.85 5.89
N GLU A 198 -1.08 -11.61 6.27
CA GLU A 198 -2.18 -11.93 5.36
C GLU A 198 -3.46 -11.17 5.73
N PHE A 199 -4.12 -10.60 4.74
CA PHE A 199 -5.49 -10.13 4.91
C PHE A 199 -6.46 -11.31 4.92
N ASP A 200 -7.48 -11.25 5.77
CA ASP A 200 -8.63 -12.15 5.67
C ASP A 200 -9.40 -11.95 4.36
N ALA A 201 -10.22 -12.94 4.00
CA ALA A 201 -10.93 -12.94 2.72
C ALA A 201 -11.87 -11.73 2.54
N LYS A 202 -12.54 -11.28 3.62
CA LYS A 202 -13.46 -10.11 3.59
C LYS A 202 -12.70 -8.84 3.26
N ASN A 203 -11.64 -8.55 4.00
CA ASN A 203 -10.85 -7.34 3.83
C ASN A 203 -10.09 -7.33 2.49
N ARG A 204 -9.59 -8.49 2.06
CA ARG A 204 -8.99 -8.65 0.72
C ARG A 204 -10.00 -8.30 -0.39
N ALA A 205 -11.24 -8.75 -0.27
CA ALA A 205 -12.31 -8.42 -1.23
C ALA A 205 -12.65 -6.92 -1.22
N VAL A 206 -12.74 -6.30 -0.04
CA VAL A 206 -13.03 -4.87 0.12
C VAL A 206 -11.93 -4.02 -0.53
N ILE A 207 -10.66 -4.30 -0.26
CA ILE A 207 -9.53 -3.55 -0.87
C ILE A 207 -9.57 -3.66 -2.39
N ARG A 208 -9.80 -4.87 -2.95
CA ARG A 208 -9.92 -5.08 -4.39
C ARG A 208 -11.09 -4.32 -5.00
N GLN A 209 -12.23 -4.30 -4.34
CA GLN A 209 -13.41 -3.55 -4.77
C GLN A 209 -13.14 -2.05 -4.78
N ASN A 210 -12.47 -1.53 -3.76
CA ASN A 210 -12.23 -0.11 -3.56
C ASN A 210 -10.97 0.40 -4.30
N ARG A 211 -10.20 -0.49 -4.92
CA ARG A 211 -8.91 -0.16 -5.56
C ARG A 211 -8.96 1.07 -6.45
N SER A 212 -10.00 1.22 -7.24
CA SER A 212 -10.15 2.31 -8.22
C SER A 212 -10.97 3.49 -7.72
N CYS A 213 -11.43 3.48 -6.47
CA CYS A 213 -12.24 4.55 -5.92
C CYS A 213 -11.42 5.84 -5.73
N PRO A 214 -12.05 7.03 -5.85
CA PRO A 214 -11.36 8.29 -5.62
C PRO A 214 -11.00 8.45 -4.14
N PHE A 215 -9.88 9.11 -3.89
CA PHE A 215 -9.54 9.58 -2.54
C PHE A 215 -10.47 10.72 -2.12
N ALA A 216 -10.76 10.80 -0.83
CA ALA A 216 -11.50 11.92 -0.28
C ALA A 216 -10.65 13.21 -0.39
N LYS A 217 -11.28 14.28 -0.83
CA LYS A 217 -10.68 15.61 -0.97
C LYS A 217 -11.27 16.59 0.03
#